data_d984e0311c4f6d275fe1198de82e0012
#
_entry.id   d984e0311c4f6d275fe1198de82e0012
#
_cell.length_a   1.000
_cell.length_b   1.000
_cell.length_c   1.000
_cell.angle_alpha   90.00
_cell.angle_beta   90.00
_cell.angle_gamma   90.00
#
_symmetry.space_group_name_H-M   'P 1'
#
loop_
_entity.id
_entity.type
_entity.pdbx_description
1 polymer ?
#
loop_
_entity_poly.entity_id
_entity_poly.type
_entity_poly.pdbx_seq_one_letter_code
_entity_poly.pdbx_strand_id
1 'polypeptide(L)'
;FKARDMDWKSGKVWCYVYDAGEDPAEVTKEAYLSFLSENGLDPSVFPSILKLETDVARMVINLLRGDPNTVGHLTSGGTESIMLAVKSARDKARVEKPRVTHPEMILPKNAHAAFHKAAHYLCVKPVVVDLDPETFTVRASDVESAINENTILLVASAPSYSQGLIDPIKEIGTIAKRHNLLFHVDGCVGGLHLSFM
;
A
#
# COMPACT_ATOMS: atom_id res chain seq x y z
N PHE A 1 -8.66 -16.52 -28.19
CA PHE A 1 -7.72 -16.46 -27.05
C PHE A 1 -8.45 -16.60 -25.71
N LYS A 2 -9.59 -15.91 -25.51
CA LYS A 2 -10.35 -15.90 -24.25
C LYS A 2 -11.08 -17.22 -23.90
N ALA A 3 -11.12 -18.19 -24.79
CA ALA A 3 -11.82 -19.47 -24.56
C ALA A 3 -11.24 -20.34 -23.42
N ARG A 4 -10.05 -19.97 -22.90
CA ARG A 4 -9.40 -20.62 -21.76
C ARG A 4 -9.49 -19.82 -20.46
N ASP A 5 -10.06 -18.61 -20.54
CA ASP A 5 -10.22 -17.77 -19.34
C ASP A 5 -11.29 -18.41 -18.44
N MET A 6 -11.09 -18.32 -17.14
CA MET A 6 -12.09 -18.76 -16.18
C MET A 6 -13.33 -17.85 -16.26
N ASP A 7 -14.49 -18.40 -15.96
CA ASP A 7 -15.71 -17.62 -15.79
C ASP A 7 -15.65 -16.85 -14.46
N TRP A 8 -14.90 -15.75 -14.48
CA TRP A 8 -14.67 -14.92 -13.31
C TRP A 8 -15.92 -14.14 -12.87
N LYS A 9 -16.87 -13.88 -13.77
CA LYS A 9 -18.16 -13.24 -13.44
C LYS A 9 -19.10 -14.12 -12.62
N SER A 10 -18.89 -15.42 -12.63
CA SER A 10 -19.70 -16.38 -11.86
C SER A 10 -19.46 -16.34 -10.34
N GLY A 11 -18.54 -15.50 -9.86
CA GLY A 11 -18.14 -15.41 -8.45
C GLY A 11 -17.29 -16.57 -7.94
N LYS A 12 -16.81 -17.46 -8.83
CA LYS A 12 -15.95 -18.59 -8.45
C LYS A 12 -14.46 -18.27 -8.41
N VAL A 13 -14.07 -17.08 -8.81
CA VAL A 13 -12.72 -16.54 -8.67
C VAL A 13 -12.75 -15.49 -7.57
N TRP A 14 -12.22 -15.80 -6.41
CA TRP A 14 -12.37 -14.97 -5.21
C TRP A 14 -11.31 -13.86 -5.06
N CYS A 15 -10.22 -13.90 -5.80
CA CYS A 15 -9.17 -12.89 -5.75
C CYS A 15 -8.68 -12.53 -7.16
N TYR A 16 -7.95 -11.42 -7.27
CA TYR A 16 -7.35 -10.88 -8.51
C TYR A 16 -8.36 -10.35 -9.54
N VAL A 17 -9.65 -10.47 -9.29
CA VAL A 17 -10.71 -10.01 -10.18
C VAL A 17 -11.68 -9.16 -9.37
N TYR A 18 -12.01 -7.98 -9.91
CA TYR A 18 -12.92 -7.03 -9.31
C TYR A 18 -14.04 -6.75 -10.29
N ASP A 19 -15.27 -7.10 -9.92
CA ASP A 19 -16.47 -6.88 -10.73
C ASP A 19 -17.48 -6.09 -9.90
N ALA A 20 -17.69 -4.84 -10.28
CA ALA A 20 -18.66 -3.95 -9.63
C ALA A 20 -20.02 -3.92 -10.36
N GLY A 21 -20.21 -4.82 -11.33
CA GLY A 21 -21.41 -4.88 -12.14
C GLY A 21 -21.32 -4.12 -13.47
N GLU A 22 -22.43 -4.12 -14.21
CA GLU A 22 -22.44 -3.61 -15.59
C GLU A 22 -22.31 -2.10 -15.67
N ASP A 23 -23.01 -1.33 -14.81
CA ASP A 23 -23.00 0.14 -14.86
C ASP A 23 -21.58 0.71 -14.68
N PRO A 24 -20.78 0.32 -13.66
CA PRO A 24 -19.38 0.75 -13.56
C PRO A 24 -18.51 0.25 -14.71
N ALA A 25 -18.80 -0.94 -15.26
CA ALA A 25 -18.05 -1.48 -16.39
C ALA A 25 -18.24 -0.63 -17.67
N GLU A 26 -19.45 -0.14 -17.93
CA GLU A 26 -19.72 0.75 -19.09
C GLU A 26 -18.98 2.08 -18.93
N VAL A 27 -19.04 2.72 -17.76
CA VAL A 27 -18.28 3.96 -17.48
C VAL A 27 -16.78 3.75 -17.68
N THR A 28 -16.25 2.61 -17.21
CA THR A 28 -14.83 2.26 -17.38
C THR A 28 -14.46 2.08 -18.85
N LYS A 29 -15.32 1.42 -19.64
CA LYS A 29 -15.10 1.25 -21.09
C LYS A 29 -15.10 2.59 -21.82
N GLU A 30 -16.06 3.46 -21.53
CA GLU A 30 -16.16 4.78 -22.14
C GLU A 30 -14.92 5.63 -21.80
N ALA A 31 -14.52 5.66 -20.55
CA ALA A 31 -13.31 6.37 -20.12
C ALA A 31 -12.07 5.82 -20.82
N TYR A 32 -11.93 4.48 -20.90
CA TYR A 32 -10.79 3.86 -21.57
C TYR A 32 -10.71 4.22 -23.06
N LEU A 33 -11.84 4.22 -23.76
CA LEU A 33 -11.91 4.60 -25.17
C LEU A 33 -11.61 6.10 -25.37
N SER A 34 -12.08 6.96 -24.47
CA SER A 34 -11.87 8.40 -24.52
C SER A 34 -10.41 8.81 -24.35
N PHE A 35 -9.61 7.99 -23.64
CA PHE A 35 -8.20 8.27 -23.37
C PHE A 35 -7.24 7.25 -24.00
N LEU A 36 -7.67 6.56 -25.06
CA LEU A 36 -6.88 5.51 -25.69
C LEU A 36 -5.56 6.01 -26.29
N SER A 37 -5.55 7.25 -26.77
CA SER A 37 -4.40 7.88 -27.44
C SER A 37 -3.52 8.71 -26.52
N GLU A 38 -4.01 9.03 -25.32
CA GLU A 38 -3.32 9.84 -24.35
C GLU A 38 -2.35 9.01 -23.52
N ASN A 39 -1.29 9.66 -23.04
CA ASN A 39 -0.31 9.02 -22.17
C ASN A 39 0.32 10.03 -21.20
N GLY A 40 0.96 9.54 -20.16
CA GLY A 40 1.60 10.36 -19.13
C GLY A 40 3.07 10.69 -19.39
N LEU A 41 3.59 10.47 -20.60
CA LEU A 41 5.00 10.67 -20.90
C LEU A 41 5.41 12.15 -20.84
N ASP A 42 4.57 13.02 -21.40
CA ASP A 42 4.78 14.46 -21.36
C ASP A 42 3.48 15.19 -20.95
N PRO A 43 3.42 15.70 -19.71
CA PRO A 43 2.22 16.38 -19.20
C PRO A 43 1.95 17.73 -19.89
N SER A 44 2.88 18.28 -20.67
CA SER A 44 2.63 19.47 -21.46
C SER A 44 1.80 19.17 -22.71
N VAL A 45 1.89 17.93 -23.21
CA VAL A 45 1.11 17.45 -24.35
C VAL A 45 -0.28 16.98 -23.89
N PHE A 46 -0.34 16.27 -22.74
CA PHE A 46 -1.57 15.71 -22.19
C PHE A 46 -1.83 16.19 -20.76
N PRO A 47 -2.12 17.48 -20.54
CA PRO A 47 -2.36 18.01 -19.19
C PRO A 47 -3.59 17.41 -18.51
N SER A 48 -4.53 16.79 -19.26
CA SER A 48 -5.68 16.07 -18.74
C SER A 48 -5.26 14.88 -17.87
N ILE A 49 -4.23 14.15 -18.25
CA ILE A 49 -3.73 13.00 -17.47
C ILE A 49 -3.20 13.46 -16.11
N LEU A 50 -2.37 14.50 -16.09
CA LEU A 50 -1.87 15.07 -14.83
C LEU A 50 -3.00 15.57 -13.93
N LYS A 51 -4.04 16.18 -14.55
CA LYS A 51 -5.22 16.63 -13.81
C LYS A 51 -5.97 15.47 -13.20
N LEU A 52 -6.23 14.39 -13.95
CA LEU A 52 -6.92 13.21 -13.47
C LEU A 52 -6.15 12.55 -12.29
N GLU A 53 -4.84 12.38 -12.41
CA GLU A 53 -4.01 11.85 -11.33
C GLU A 53 -4.11 12.70 -10.05
N THR A 54 -4.03 14.04 -10.22
CA THR A 54 -4.13 14.99 -9.11
C THR A 54 -5.52 14.95 -8.46
N ASP A 55 -6.56 14.86 -9.25
CA ASP A 55 -7.95 14.83 -8.75
C ASP A 55 -8.23 13.53 -7.98
N VAL A 56 -7.79 12.38 -8.50
CA VAL A 56 -7.91 11.09 -7.80
C VAL A 56 -7.13 11.11 -6.48
N ALA A 57 -5.90 11.62 -6.48
CA ALA A 57 -5.12 11.75 -5.25
C ALA A 57 -5.85 12.62 -4.21
N ARG A 58 -6.43 13.75 -4.62
CA ARG A 58 -7.22 14.64 -3.74
C ARG A 58 -8.48 13.97 -3.20
N MET A 59 -9.19 13.20 -4.03
CA MET A 59 -10.38 12.45 -3.59
C MET A 59 -10.01 11.45 -2.49
N VAL A 60 -8.90 10.72 -2.66
CA VAL A 60 -8.42 9.76 -1.66
C VAL A 60 -7.93 10.46 -0.39
N ILE A 61 -7.20 11.56 -0.50
CA ILE A 61 -6.76 12.37 0.64
C ILE A 61 -7.97 12.84 1.46
N ASN A 62 -9.00 13.35 0.80
CA ASN A 62 -10.22 13.81 1.48
C ASN A 62 -10.95 12.65 2.15
N LEU A 63 -11.08 11.51 1.48
CA LEU A 63 -11.73 10.32 2.01
C LEU A 63 -11.02 9.81 3.29
N LEU A 64 -9.69 9.82 3.27
CA LEU A 64 -8.85 9.41 4.40
C LEU A 64 -8.61 10.52 5.43
N ARG A 65 -9.28 11.67 5.29
CA ARG A 65 -9.14 12.84 6.19
C ARG A 65 -7.70 13.33 6.34
N GLY A 66 -6.96 13.34 5.22
CA GLY A 66 -5.61 13.89 5.18
C GLY A 66 -5.61 15.40 5.48
N ASP A 67 -4.50 15.87 6.05
CA ASP A 67 -4.28 17.29 6.32
C ASP A 67 -3.79 18.05 5.06
N PRO A 68 -3.64 19.38 5.09
CA PRO A 68 -3.18 20.17 3.94
C PRO A 68 -1.77 19.80 3.43
N ASN A 69 -0.95 19.11 4.24
CA ASN A 69 0.40 18.67 3.86
C ASN A 69 0.40 17.24 3.31
N THR A 70 -0.75 16.55 3.34
CA THR A 70 -0.88 15.21 2.80
C THR A 70 -0.80 15.22 1.28
N VAL A 71 0.06 14.38 0.74
CA VAL A 71 0.25 14.21 -0.71
C VAL A 71 -0.04 12.77 -1.13
N GLY A 72 -0.32 12.57 -2.40
CA GLY A 72 -0.56 11.26 -2.98
C GLY A 72 0.10 11.14 -4.36
N HIS A 73 0.43 9.92 -4.72
CA HIS A 73 0.97 9.57 -6.04
C HIS A 73 0.22 8.37 -6.60
N LEU A 74 -0.11 8.43 -7.89
CA LEU A 74 -0.52 7.25 -8.62
C LEU A 74 0.71 6.44 -9.03
N THR A 75 0.54 5.13 -9.03
CA THR A 75 1.58 4.17 -9.41
C THR A 75 1.01 3.14 -10.37
N SER A 76 1.85 2.33 -10.98
CA SER A 76 1.44 1.24 -11.86
C SER A 76 0.75 0.08 -11.14
N GLY A 77 0.77 0.07 -9.80
CA GLY A 77 0.14 -0.95 -8.97
C GLY A 77 0.73 -1.03 -7.58
N GLY A 78 0.13 -1.88 -6.71
CA GLY A 78 0.49 -2.01 -5.29
C GLY A 78 1.96 -2.37 -5.05
N THR A 79 2.56 -3.18 -5.91
CA THR A 79 4.00 -3.50 -5.80
C THR A 79 4.87 -2.25 -5.90
N GLU A 80 4.60 -1.36 -6.84
CA GLU A 80 5.33 -0.11 -6.98
C GLU A 80 5.05 0.82 -5.78
N SER A 81 3.79 0.92 -5.35
CA SER A 81 3.42 1.72 -4.17
C SER A 81 4.20 1.29 -2.93
N ILE A 82 4.28 -0.02 -2.67
CA ILE A 82 5.06 -0.58 -1.57
C ILE A 82 6.55 -0.27 -1.73
N MET A 83 7.10 -0.44 -2.93
CA MET A 83 8.51 -0.14 -3.19
C MET A 83 8.82 1.33 -2.95
N LEU A 84 7.94 2.25 -3.36
CA LEU A 84 8.11 3.68 -3.13
C LEU A 84 8.00 4.04 -1.63
N ALA A 85 7.10 3.41 -0.88
CA ALA A 85 7.01 3.61 0.56
C ALA A 85 8.30 3.17 1.28
N VAL A 86 8.82 1.99 0.97
CA VAL A 86 10.08 1.49 1.55
C VAL A 86 11.27 2.35 1.10
N LYS A 87 11.29 2.78 -0.17
CA LYS A 87 12.31 3.69 -0.69
C LYS A 87 12.29 5.03 0.05
N SER A 88 11.12 5.60 0.24
CA SER A 88 10.96 6.88 0.95
C SER A 88 11.45 6.77 2.40
N ALA A 89 11.12 5.68 3.09
CA ALA A 89 11.59 5.44 4.45
C ALA A 89 13.13 5.31 4.51
N ARG A 90 13.72 4.54 3.58
CA ARG A 90 15.17 4.39 3.49
C ARG A 90 15.88 5.71 3.19
N ASP A 91 15.39 6.46 2.21
CA ASP A 91 16.06 7.69 1.77
C ASP A 91 15.93 8.78 2.85
N LYS A 92 14.78 8.87 3.53
CA LYS A 92 14.63 9.72 4.73
C LYS A 92 15.62 9.32 5.83
N ALA A 93 15.74 8.04 6.12
CA ALA A 93 16.68 7.56 7.14
C ALA A 93 18.13 7.87 6.78
N ARG A 94 18.54 7.81 5.52
CA ARG A 94 19.88 8.20 5.07
C ARG A 94 20.21 9.66 5.38
N VAL A 95 19.22 10.52 5.33
CA VAL A 95 19.38 11.95 5.61
C VAL A 95 19.31 12.23 7.12
N GLU A 96 18.30 11.71 7.80
CA GLU A 96 17.99 12.05 9.18
C GLU A 96 18.73 11.18 10.22
N LYS A 97 19.08 9.94 9.83
CA LYS A 97 19.73 8.95 10.69
C LYS A 97 21.00 8.38 10.01
N PRO A 98 22.03 9.19 9.68
CA PRO A 98 23.18 8.75 8.87
C PRO A 98 24.02 7.65 9.52
N ARG A 99 23.81 7.37 10.81
CA ARG A 99 24.46 6.26 11.53
C ARG A 99 23.82 4.90 11.23
N VAL A 100 22.59 4.87 10.68
CA VAL A 100 21.90 3.64 10.33
C VAL A 100 22.40 3.16 8.97
N THR A 101 23.41 2.31 8.99
CA THR A 101 24.03 1.75 7.77
C THR A 101 23.31 0.49 7.27
N HIS A 102 22.58 -0.19 8.13
CA HIS A 102 21.83 -1.41 7.83
C HIS A 102 20.36 -1.21 8.23
N PRO A 103 19.59 -0.43 7.44
CA PRO A 103 18.23 -0.10 7.79
C PRO A 103 17.33 -1.34 7.83
N GLU A 104 16.43 -1.38 8.81
CA GLU A 104 15.48 -2.48 9.00
C GLU A 104 14.04 -1.97 8.92
N MET A 105 13.15 -2.81 8.36
CA MET A 105 11.71 -2.63 8.46
C MET A 105 11.07 -3.80 9.20
N ILE A 106 10.15 -3.51 10.10
CA ILE A 106 9.40 -4.51 10.86
C ILE A 106 8.07 -4.73 10.18
N LEU A 107 7.73 -5.98 9.89
CA LEU A 107 6.50 -6.34 9.17
C LEU A 107 5.92 -7.66 9.68
N PRO A 108 4.57 -7.83 9.58
CA PRO A 108 3.90 -9.09 9.86
C PRO A 108 4.33 -10.20 8.90
N LYS A 109 4.33 -11.44 9.38
CA LYS A 109 4.65 -12.62 8.56
C LYS A 109 3.74 -12.79 7.33
N ASN A 110 2.50 -12.32 7.40
CA ASN A 110 1.53 -12.34 6.32
C ASN A 110 1.49 -11.06 5.48
N ALA A 111 2.44 -10.13 5.68
CA ALA A 111 2.57 -8.95 4.82
C ALA A 111 2.81 -9.36 3.37
N HIS A 112 2.33 -8.55 2.44
CA HIS A 112 2.43 -8.86 1.01
C HIS A 112 3.89 -9.06 0.57
N ALA A 113 4.12 -10.05 -0.29
CA ALA A 113 5.46 -10.42 -0.78
C ALA A 113 6.25 -9.27 -1.42
N ALA A 114 5.57 -8.20 -1.87
CA ALA A 114 6.21 -7.01 -2.41
C ALA A 114 7.10 -6.29 -1.39
N PHE A 115 6.85 -6.42 -0.08
CA PHE A 115 7.75 -5.88 0.96
C PHE A 115 9.10 -6.61 0.95
N HIS A 116 9.10 -7.93 0.81
CA HIS A 116 10.35 -8.71 0.69
C HIS A 116 11.10 -8.38 -0.60
N LYS A 117 10.37 -8.15 -1.70
CA LYS A 117 10.95 -7.66 -2.95
C LYS A 117 11.58 -6.28 -2.78
N ALA A 118 10.87 -5.34 -2.15
CA ALA A 118 11.38 -4.01 -1.84
C ALA A 118 12.63 -4.08 -0.94
N ALA A 119 12.60 -4.93 0.10
CA ALA A 119 13.71 -5.19 0.99
C ALA A 119 14.98 -5.59 0.23
N HIS A 120 14.84 -6.55 -0.67
CA HIS A 120 15.95 -7.04 -1.49
C HIS A 120 16.51 -5.94 -2.41
N TYR A 121 15.65 -5.24 -3.16
CA TYR A 121 16.08 -4.22 -4.12
C TYR A 121 16.67 -2.98 -3.49
N LEU A 122 16.19 -2.63 -2.31
CA LEU A 122 16.52 -1.39 -1.63
C LEU A 122 17.54 -1.57 -0.49
N CYS A 123 18.02 -2.79 -0.27
CA CYS A 123 18.95 -3.13 0.82
C CYS A 123 18.41 -2.71 2.20
N VAL A 124 17.13 -2.98 2.45
CA VAL A 124 16.49 -2.82 3.75
C VAL A 124 16.22 -4.21 4.32
N LYS A 125 16.69 -4.51 5.53
CA LYS A 125 16.50 -5.83 6.14
C LYS A 125 15.07 -5.98 6.66
N PRO A 126 14.31 -7.01 6.25
CA PRO A 126 13.02 -7.31 6.83
C PRO A 126 13.19 -8.01 8.19
N VAL A 127 12.56 -7.48 9.22
CA VAL A 127 12.39 -8.10 10.54
C VAL A 127 10.95 -8.59 10.62
N VAL A 128 10.76 -9.89 10.49
CA VAL A 128 9.43 -10.50 10.41
C VAL A 128 8.94 -10.82 11.82
N VAL A 129 7.73 -10.37 12.15
CA VAL A 129 7.04 -10.68 13.40
C VAL A 129 6.01 -11.79 13.14
N ASP A 130 6.03 -12.81 13.98
CA ASP A 130 5.08 -13.91 13.91
C ASP A 130 3.66 -13.45 14.26
N LEU A 131 2.68 -14.14 13.72
CA LEU A 131 1.27 -13.88 13.99
C LEU A 131 0.84 -14.59 15.29
N ASP A 132 -0.10 -13.98 15.96
CA ASP A 132 -0.84 -14.67 17.02
C ASP A 132 -1.59 -15.86 16.42
N PRO A 133 -1.43 -17.08 16.94
CA PRO A 133 -2.01 -18.29 16.36
C PRO A 133 -3.54 -18.37 16.46
N GLU A 134 -4.17 -17.56 17.31
CA GLU A 134 -5.63 -17.50 17.46
C GLU A 134 -6.26 -16.44 16.59
N THR A 135 -5.64 -15.25 16.53
CA THR A 135 -6.19 -14.11 15.82
C THR A 135 -5.65 -13.93 14.39
N PHE A 136 -4.53 -14.60 14.06
CA PHE A 136 -3.80 -14.47 12.79
C PHE A 136 -3.39 -13.03 12.42
N THR A 137 -3.30 -12.16 13.43
CA THR A 137 -2.73 -10.80 13.33
C THR A 137 -1.49 -10.70 14.20
N VAL A 138 -0.67 -9.66 13.99
CA VAL A 138 0.45 -9.40 14.90
C VAL A 138 -0.05 -8.80 16.22
N ARG A 139 0.66 -9.05 17.31
CA ARG A 139 0.50 -8.29 18.55
C ARG A 139 1.33 -7.00 18.47
N ALA A 140 0.74 -5.89 18.83
CA ALA A 140 1.44 -4.60 18.84
C ALA A 140 2.69 -4.62 19.77
N SER A 141 2.61 -5.37 20.90
CA SER A 141 3.73 -5.58 21.80
C SER A 141 4.93 -6.28 21.15
N ASP A 142 4.67 -7.24 20.26
CA ASP A 142 5.72 -7.99 19.59
C ASP A 142 6.39 -7.14 18.50
N VAL A 143 5.59 -6.30 17.81
CA VAL A 143 6.11 -5.28 16.90
C VAL A 143 7.01 -4.31 17.65
N GLU A 144 6.58 -3.81 18.81
CA GLU A 144 7.38 -2.90 19.62
C GLU A 144 8.68 -3.55 20.13
N SER A 145 8.61 -4.80 20.58
CA SER A 145 9.77 -5.55 21.08
C SER A 145 10.82 -5.81 20.01
N ALA A 146 10.44 -5.78 18.73
CA ALA A 146 11.34 -5.95 17.60
C ALA A 146 12.08 -4.66 17.21
N ILE A 147 11.67 -3.49 17.75
CA ILE A 147 12.27 -2.18 17.42
C ILE A 147 13.70 -2.12 17.98
N ASN A 148 14.62 -1.66 17.15
CA ASN A 148 16.01 -1.39 17.51
C ASN A 148 16.54 -0.14 16.81
N GLU A 149 17.80 0.19 17.02
CA GLU A 149 18.44 1.39 16.49
C GLU A 149 18.49 1.47 14.96
N ASN A 150 18.39 0.33 14.26
CA ASN A 150 18.38 0.25 12.80
C ASN A 150 16.97 0.33 12.20
N THR A 151 15.93 0.29 13.02
CA THR A 151 14.55 0.33 12.56
C THR A 151 14.21 1.69 11.95
N ILE A 152 13.71 1.67 10.71
CA ILE A 152 13.30 2.88 9.97
C ILE A 152 11.83 2.89 9.61
N LEU A 153 11.16 1.73 9.60
CA LEU A 153 9.80 1.58 9.12
C LEU A 153 9.08 0.47 9.86
N LEU A 154 7.86 0.75 10.31
CA LEU A 154 6.89 -0.25 10.74
C LEU A 154 5.86 -0.46 9.62
N VAL A 155 5.43 -1.69 9.42
CA VAL A 155 4.44 -2.08 8.39
C VAL A 155 3.29 -2.83 9.06
N ALA A 156 2.07 -2.56 8.62
CA ALA A 156 0.87 -3.31 8.95
C ALA A 156 -0.09 -3.33 7.77
N SER A 157 -1.09 -4.20 7.77
CA SER A 157 -2.06 -4.36 6.69
C SER A 157 -3.49 -4.10 7.15
N ALA A 158 -4.29 -3.49 6.29
CA ALA A 158 -5.69 -3.19 6.54
C ALA A 158 -6.57 -3.48 5.30
N PRO A 159 -7.01 -4.74 5.09
CA PRO A 159 -6.57 -5.98 5.73
C PRO A 159 -5.34 -6.63 5.05
N SER A 160 -4.78 -7.67 5.68
CA SER A 160 -3.90 -8.62 5.01
C SER A 160 -4.67 -9.37 3.92
N TYR A 161 -4.09 -9.49 2.72
CA TYR A 161 -4.82 -10.10 1.59
C TYR A 161 -5.09 -11.60 1.79
N SER A 162 -4.24 -12.29 2.52
CA SER A 162 -4.29 -13.74 2.70
C SER A 162 -5.36 -14.19 3.68
N GLN A 163 -5.59 -13.43 4.77
CA GLN A 163 -6.56 -13.76 5.82
C GLN A 163 -7.76 -12.81 5.85
N GLY A 164 -7.68 -11.65 5.23
CA GLY A 164 -8.73 -10.63 5.30
C GLY A 164 -8.84 -9.96 6.67
N LEU A 165 -7.78 -10.00 7.48
CA LEU A 165 -7.75 -9.50 8.85
C LEU A 165 -6.98 -8.19 8.94
N ILE A 166 -7.49 -7.27 9.75
CA ILE A 166 -6.88 -5.96 9.98
C ILE A 166 -5.91 -6.07 11.16
N ASP A 167 -4.66 -5.71 10.94
CA ASP A 167 -3.66 -5.59 12.01
C ASP A 167 -4.05 -4.48 13.01
N PRO A 168 -3.48 -4.45 14.23
CA PRO A 168 -3.77 -3.44 15.24
C PRO A 168 -3.16 -2.06 14.86
N ILE A 169 -3.75 -1.43 13.82
CA ILE A 169 -3.24 -0.21 13.17
C ILE A 169 -3.06 0.94 14.15
N LYS A 170 -4.03 1.17 15.05
CA LYS A 170 -3.99 2.29 15.99
C LYS A 170 -2.87 2.15 17.01
N GLU A 171 -2.71 0.93 17.54
CA GLU A 171 -1.68 0.59 18.51
C GLU A 171 -0.30 0.71 17.89
N ILE A 172 -0.08 0.11 16.71
CA ILE A 172 1.19 0.20 15.99
C ILE A 172 1.49 1.66 15.59
N GLY A 173 0.48 2.41 15.15
CA GLY A 173 0.63 3.83 14.85
C GLY A 173 1.08 4.66 16.06
N THR A 174 0.54 4.33 17.25
CA THR A 174 0.96 4.96 18.52
C THR A 174 2.42 4.62 18.86
N ILE A 175 2.81 3.36 18.67
CA ILE A 175 4.19 2.90 18.85
C ILE A 175 5.13 3.63 17.89
N ALA A 176 4.79 3.67 16.59
CA ALA A 176 5.58 4.37 15.58
C ALA A 176 5.82 5.84 15.96
N LYS A 177 4.78 6.53 16.40
CA LYS A 177 4.87 7.93 16.86
C LYS A 177 5.78 8.08 18.08
N ARG A 178 5.66 7.19 19.07
CA ARG A 178 6.47 7.21 20.30
C ARG A 178 7.95 6.99 20.01
N HIS A 179 8.28 6.14 19.06
CA HIS A 179 9.65 5.81 18.65
C HIS A 179 10.19 6.69 17.51
N ASN A 180 9.43 7.71 17.06
CA ASN A 180 9.77 8.56 15.91
C ASN A 180 10.16 7.73 14.67
N LEU A 181 9.32 6.75 14.34
CA LEU A 181 9.46 5.87 13.18
C LEU A 181 8.38 6.16 12.14
N LEU A 182 8.70 5.90 10.88
CA LEU A 182 7.68 5.88 9.84
C LEU A 182 6.79 4.65 9.99
N PHE A 183 5.51 4.82 9.62
CA PHE A 183 4.53 3.76 9.63
C PHE A 183 3.82 3.68 8.28
N HIS A 184 3.83 2.53 7.66
CA HIS A 184 3.12 2.25 6.42
C HIS A 184 2.00 1.27 6.70
N VAL A 185 0.80 1.61 6.24
CA VAL A 185 -0.35 0.70 6.24
C VAL A 185 -0.63 0.26 4.81
N ASP A 186 -0.46 -1.02 4.53
CA ASP A 186 -0.91 -1.60 3.29
C ASP A 186 -2.44 -1.66 3.28
N GLY A 187 -3.05 -0.68 2.64
CA GLY A 187 -4.49 -0.56 2.46
C GLY A 187 -4.93 -0.94 1.04
N CYS A 188 -4.19 -1.79 0.33
CA CYS A 188 -4.46 -2.15 -1.07
C CYS A 188 -5.91 -2.60 -1.29
N VAL A 189 -6.47 -3.35 -0.36
CA VAL A 189 -7.89 -3.77 -0.40
C VAL A 189 -8.78 -2.83 0.43
N GLY A 190 -8.40 -2.54 1.66
CA GLY A 190 -9.24 -1.82 2.62
C GLY A 190 -9.12 -0.31 2.60
N GLY A 191 -8.08 0.26 1.98
CA GLY A 191 -7.79 1.68 2.05
C GLY A 191 -8.95 2.60 1.63
N LEU A 192 -9.75 2.17 0.68
CA LEU A 192 -10.97 2.87 0.28
C LEU A 192 -12.20 2.27 0.99
N HIS A 193 -12.35 0.95 1.01
CA HIS A 193 -13.54 0.26 1.53
C HIS A 193 -13.81 0.54 3.01
N LEU A 194 -12.78 0.52 3.85
CA LEU A 194 -12.92 0.71 5.30
C LEU A 194 -13.42 2.12 5.67
N SER A 195 -13.32 3.08 4.74
CA SER A 195 -13.85 4.43 4.96
C SER A 195 -15.38 4.49 4.89
N PHE A 196 -16.04 3.45 4.38
CA PHE A 196 -17.48 3.35 4.23
C PHE A 196 -18.13 2.32 5.20
N MET A 197 -17.34 1.70 6.05
CA MET A 197 -17.79 0.75 7.08
C MET A 197 -17.81 1.42 8.45
#